data_0d9bd04d584ee926ac25b84d3e5b0f10
#
_entry.id   0d9bd04d584ee926ac25b84d3e5b0f10
#
_cell.length_a   1.000
_cell.length_b   1.000
_cell.length_c   1.000
_cell.angle_alpha   90.00
_cell.angle_beta   90.00
_cell.angle_gamma   90.00
#
_symmetry.space_group_name_H-M   'P 1'
#
loop_
_entity.id
_entity.type
_entity.pdbx_description
1 polymer ?
#
loop_
_entity_poly.entity_id
_entity_poly.type
_entity_poly.pdbx_seq_one_letter_code
_entity_poly.pdbx_strand_id
1 'polypeptide(L)'
;MLRDRRGTVVNAPNLGWRDVAFGELLAAALGPRRPAHVFNDVNAIAWGERVAGAARGVDDALAVFVGTGIGAGVIARGQLIDGSSHCAGEIGHVKVAWGDGAAPCGCGQRGCVEAYVGGAHVAAHITRTLAAPRAPRSLALALAGGDPAAVTPSHVDQAAQDGDAWALEYWGTLAPLLAIALGNAVAMLNPRRLVLGGGLLSRTPLLREQAVMALMLAAPTACTEALEIVDAELGDDAGLLGAADLARRSE
;
A
#
# COMPACT_ATOMS: atom_id res chain seq x y z
N MET A 1 -11.35 -4.67 6.59
CA MET A 1 -12.52 -4.66 5.65
C MET A 1 -13.78 -4.28 6.41
N LEU A 2 -14.54 -3.35 5.87
CA LEU A 2 -15.85 -2.93 6.40
C LEU A 2 -16.97 -3.62 5.61
N ARG A 3 -18.10 -3.88 6.25
CA ARG A 3 -19.31 -4.45 5.61
C ARG A 3 -20.21 -3.35 5.06
N ASP A 4 -20.26 -2.24 5.78
CA ASP A 4 -21.18 -1.14 5.52
C ASP A 4 -20.65 0.18 6.10
N ARG A 5 -21.28 1.30 5.74
CA ARG A 5 -20.96 2.63 6.29
C ARG A 5 -21.34 2.79 7.76
N ARG A 6 -22.11 1.87 8.37
CA ARG A 6 -22.37 1.84 9.80
C ARG A 6 -21.16 1.36 10.59
N GLY A 7 -20.12 0.88 9.89
CA GLY A 7 -18.85 0.53 10.50
C GLY A 7 -18.79 -0.86 11.10
N THR A 8 -19.48 -1.83 10.51
CA THR A 8 -19.27 -3.24 10.87
C THR A 8 -17.96 -3.70 10.28
N VAL A 9 -16.99 -3.99 11.14
CA VAL A 9 -15.68 -4.53 10.76
C VAL A 9 -15.79 -6.03 10.56
N VAL A 10 -15.73 -6.49 9.32
CA VAL A 10 -15.80 -7.93 9.00
C VAL A 10 -14.55 -8.66 9.45
N ASN A 11 -13.39 -8.09 9.16
CA ASN A 11 -12.10 -8.65 9.53
C ASN A 11 -11.05 -7.55 9.63
N ALA A 12 -10.36 -7.48 10.77
CA ALA A 12 -9.19 -6.66 10.99
C ALA A 12 -8.14 -7.49 11.75
N PRO A 13 -7.30 -8.27 11.04
CA PRO A 13 -6.36 -9.21 11.65
C PRO A 13 -5.41 -8.55 12.64
N ASN A 14 -4.96 -7.32 12.35
CA ASN A 14 -4.05 -6.55 13.20
C ASN A 14 -4.66 -6.18 14.57
N LEU A 15 -6.00 -6.10 14.65
CA LEU A 15 -6.75 -5.82 15.86
C LEU A 15 -7.36 -7.09 16.49
N GLY A 16 -7.24 -8.23 15.82
CA GLY A 16 -7.92 -9.46 16.22
C GLY A 16 -9.45 -9.38 16.12
N TRP A 17 -9.98 -8.45 15.33
CA TRP A 17 -11.42 -8.21 15.22
C TRP A 17 -12.03 -9.01 14.08
N ARG A 18 -13.20 -9.61 14.37
CA ARG A 18 -14.04 -10.29 13.40
C ARG A 18 -15.50 -10.00 13.71
N ASP A 19 -16.25 -9.54 12.69
CA ASP A 19 -17.68 -9.18 12.78
C ASP A 19 -18.01 -8.23 13.95
N VAL A 20 -17.18 -7.21 14.16
CA VAL A 20 -17.35 -6.22 15.23
C VAL A 20 -18.18 -5.04 14.72
N ALA A 21 -19.29 -4.73 15.39
CA ALA A 21 -20.14 -3.54 15.12
C ALA A 21 -19.48 -2.26 15.68
N PHE A 22 -18.28 -1.94 15.18
CA PHE A 22 -17.45 -0.86 15.73
C PHE A 22 -18.12 0.50 15.68
N GLY A 23 -18.83 0.82 14.59
CA GLY A 23 -19.54 2.08 14.45
C GLY A 23 -20.64 2.26 15.50
N GLU A 24 -21.37 1.21 15.83
CA GLU A 24 -22.40 1.25 16.89
C GLU A 24 -21.76 1.45 18.27
N LEU A 25 -20.66 0.74 18.54
CA LEU A 25 -19.92 0.91 19.81
C LEU A 25 -19.36 2.32 19.93
N LEU A 26 -18.83 2.87 18.85
CA LEU A 26 -18.30 4.23 18.80
C LEU A 26 -19.42 5.26 18.98
N ALA A 27 -20.55 5.12 18.29
CA ALA A 27 -21.70 6.00 18.43
C ALA A 27 -22.28 5.99 19.86
N ALA A 28 -22.36 4.80 20.47
CA ALA A 28 -22.80 4.68 21.87
C ALA A 28 -21.84 5.39 22.84
N ALA A 29 -20.53 5.31 22.60
CA ALA A 29 -19.51 5.97 23.42
C ALA A 29 -19.51 7.50 23.25
N LEU A 30 -19.78 8.00 22.04
CA LEU A 30 -19.81 9.44 21.73
C LEU A 30 -21.12 10.12 22.16
N GLY A 31 -22.18 9.33 22.33
CA GLY A 31 -23.52 9.80 22.71
C GLY A 31 -24.36 10.27 21.51
N PRO A 32 -25.69 10.48 21.71
CA PRO A 32 -26.68 10.60 20.64
C PRO A 32 -26.56 11.86 19.76
N ARG A 33 -25.74 12.81 20.15
CA ARG A 33 -25.55 14.08 19.40
C ARG A 33 -24.35 14.05 18.46
N ARG A 34 -23.60 12.95 18.39
CA ARG A 34 -22.39 12.83 17.58
C ARG A 34 -22.49 11.61 16.69
N PRO A 35 -22.89 11.79 15.42
CA PRO A 35 -22.86 10.69 14.47
C PRO A 35 -21.45 10.13 14.34
N ALA A 36 -21.34 8.81 14.20
CA ALA A 36 -20.07 8.15 13.98
C ALA A 36 -20.06 7.54 12.57
N HIS A 37 -19.03 7.87 11.79
CA HIS A 37 -18.79 7.30 10.47
C HIS A 37 -17.46 6.56 10.52
N VAL A 38 -17.43 5.37 9.93
CA VAL A 38 -16.24 4.53 9.89
C VAL A 38 -15.83 4.35 8.44
N PHE A 39 -14.57 4.62 8.16
CA PHE A 39 -13.97 4.45 6.85
C PHE A 39 -12.78 3.50 6.95
N ASN A 40 -12.41 2.88 5.81
CA ASN A 40 -11.13 2.22 5.71
C ASN A 40 -10.00 3.25 5.89
N ASP A 41 -8.93 2.87 6.58
CA ASP A 41 -7.80 3.77 6.89
C ASP A 41 -7.12 4.29 5.62
N VAL A 42 -6.87 3.42 4.64
CA VAL A 42 -6.24 3.83 3.37
C VAL A 42 -7.17 4.72 2.55
N ASN A 43 -8.48 4.50 2.59
CA ASN A 43 -9.45 5.40 1.96
C ASN A 43 -9.42 6.79 2.61
N ALA A 44 -9.33 6.86 3.93
CA ALA A 44 -9.19 8.14 4.64
C ALA A 44 -7.86 8.83 4.26
N ILE A 45 -6.74 8.09 4.23
CA ILE A 45 -5.44 8.62 3.81
C ILE A 45 -5.49 9.16 2.37
N ALA A 46 -6.03 8.38 1.42
CA ALA A 46 -6.16 8.81 0.02
C ALA A 46 -7.05 10.05 -0.12
N TRP A 47 -8.12 10.12 0.67
CA TRP A 47 -8.98 11.29 0.69
C TRP A 47 -8.28 12.52 1.30
N GLY A 48 -7.46 12.33 2.31
CA GLY A 48 -6.59 13.38 2.86
C GLY A 48 -5.67 13.97 1.80
N GLU A 49 -4.98 13.12 1.04
CA GLU A 49 -4.14 13.54 -0.09
C GLU A 49 -4.97 14.29 -1.17
N ARG A 50 -6.24 13.93 -1.38
CA ARG A 50 -7.15 14.63 -2.30
C ARG A 50 -7.56 16.02 -1.79
N VAL A 51 -7.74 16.16 -0.49
CA VAL A 51 -8.21 17.41 0.12
C VAL A 51 -7.08 18.40 0.32
N ALA A 52 -5.93 17.96 0.81
CA ALA A 52 -4.87 18.84 1.29
C ALA A 52 -3.46 18.50 0.77
N GLY A 53 -3.25 17.33 0.15
CA GLY A 53 -1.93 16.84 -0.24
C GLY A 53 -1.74 16.66 -1.73
N ALA A 54 -0.98 15.62 -2.09
CA ALA A 54 -0.47 15.34 -3.44
C ALA A 54 -1.55 15.14 -4.52
N ALA A 55 -2.78 14.74 -4.15
CA ALA A 55 -3.89 14.57 -5.08
C ALA A 55 -4.82 15.81 -5.15
N ARG A 56 -4.46 16.93 -4.52
CA ARG A 56 -5.28 18.15 -4.52
C ARG A 56 -5.49 18.68 -5.94
N GLY A 57 -6.74 19.05 -6.25
CA GLY A 57 -7.11 19.61 -7.55
C GLY A 57 -7.26 18.60 -8.68
N VAL A 58 -7.13 17.30 -8.40
CA VAL A 58 -7.26 16.22 -9.40
C VAL A 58 -8.50 15.39 -9.11
N ASP A 59 -9.37 15.22 -10.11
CA ASP A 59 -10.65 14.52 -9.96
C ASP A 59 -10.52 12.99 -10.13
N ASP A 60 -9.50 12.53 -10.86
CA ASP A 60 -9.25 11.12 -11.10
C ASP A 60 -7.83 10.78 -10.60
N ALA A 61 -7.75 10.16 -9.45
CA ALA A 61 -6.50 9.78 -8.80
C ALA A 61 -6.55 8.37 -8.21
N LEU A 62 -5.42 7.70 -8.23
CA LEU A 62 -5.16 6.47 -7.51
C LEU A 62 -4.06 6.74 -6.49
N ALA A 63 -4.35 6.56 -5.20
CA ALA A 63 -3.35 6.70 -4.16
C ALA A 63 -3.01 5.31 -3.60
N VAL A 64 -1.75 4.89 -3.72
CA VAL A 64 -1.28 3.56 -3.30
C VAL A 64 -0.25 3.71 -2.19
N PHE A 65 -0.47 3.00 -1.10
CA PHE A 65 0.40 3.04 0.08
C PHE A 65 0.98 1.65 0.34
N VAL A 66 2.31 1.56 0.27
CA VAL A 66 3.07 0.35 0.56
C VAL A 66 3.80 0.55 1.90
N GLY A 67 3.20 0.02 2.95
CA GLY A 67 3.71 0.02 4.31
C GLY A 67 3.93 -1.40 4.80
N THR A 68 3.41 -1.76 5.96
CA THR A 68 3.37 -3.14 6.47
C THR A 68 2.64 -4.06 5.50
N GLY A 69 1.50 -3.62 4.97
CA GLY A 69 0.76 -4.21 3.87
C GLY A 69 0.71 -3.26 2.67
N ILE A 70 -0.23 -3.52 1.74
CA ILE A 70 -0.46 -2.70 0.55
C ILE A 70 -1.95 -2.37 0.44
N GLY A 71 -2.27 -1.09 0.39
CA GLY A 71 -3.64 -0.63 0.16
C GLY A 71 -3.70 0.51 -0.84
N ALA A 72 -4.89 0.79 -1.36
CA ALA A 72 -5.12 1.94 -2.21
C ALA A 72 -6.47 2.60 -1.92
N GLY A 73 -6.54 3.90 -2.23
CA GLY A 73 -7.80 4.63 -2.35
C GLY A 73 -7.99 5.12 -3.78
N VAL A 74 -9.19 4.93 -4.29
CA VAL A 74 -9.57 5.31 -5.64
C VAL A 74 -10.43 6.56 -5.59
N ILE A 75 -10.03 7.59 -6.33
CA ILE A 75 -10.80 8.82 -6.51
C ILE A 75 -11.19 8.90 -7.98
N ALA A 76 -12.48 9.00 -8.25
CA ALA A 76 -13.00 9.17 -9.60
C ALA A 76 -14.06 10.26 -9.62
N ARG A 77 -13.95 11.17 -10.57
CA ARG A 77 -14.83 12.36 -10.70
C ARG A 77 -14.90 13.15 -9.40
N GLY A 78 -13.79 13.30 -8.71
CA GLY A 78 -13.67 14.03 -7.46
C GLY A 78 -14.32 13.36 -6.24
N GLN A 79 -14.71 12.10 -6.33
CA GLN A 79 -15.33 11.33 -5.25
C GLN A 79 -14.50 10.09 -4.88
N LEU A 80 -14.47 9.76 -3.61
CA LEU A 80 -13.90 8.52 -3.12
C LEU A 80 -14.78 7.34 -3.54
N ILE A 81 -14.19 6.32 -4.12
CA ILE A 81 -14.87 5.12 -4.57
C ILE A 81 -14.70 4.02 -3.52
N ASP A 82 -15.77 3.72 -2.82
CA ASP A 82 -15.80 2.65 -1.81
C ASP A 82 -16.10 1.27 -2.42
N GLY A 83 -16.74 1.24 -3.59
CA GLY A 83 -17.27 0.02 -4.18
C GLY A 83 -18.58 -0.45 -3.51
N SER A 84 -19.24 -1.45 -4.09
CA SER A 84 -20.55 -1.94 -3.64
C SER A 84 -20.51 -2.61 -2.26
N SER A 85 -19.37 -3.16 -1.88
CA SER A 85 -19.13 -3.83 -0.59
C SER A 85 -18.07 -3.14 0.27
N HIS A 86 -17.77 -1.87 0.00
CA HIS A 86 -16.77 -1.05 0.68
C HIS A 86 -15.35 -1.66 0.67
N CYS A 87 -15.02 -2.38 -0.40
CA CYS A 87 -13.73 -3.05 -0.60
C CYS A 87 -13.02 -2.58 -1.89
N ALA A 88 -13.37 -1.40 -2.44
CA ALA A 88 -12.59 -0.83 -3.53
C ALA A 88 -11.19 -0.45 -3.03
N GLY A 89 -10.20 -0.56 -3.90
CA GLY A 89 -8.82 -0.21 -3.54
C GLY A 89 -8.01 -1.32 -2.87
N GLU A 90 -8.53 -2.54 -2.76
CA GLU A 90 -7.80 -3.70 -2.22
C GLU A 90 -6.69 -4.20 -3.18
N ILE A 91 -5.85 -3.26 -3.66
CA ILE A 91 -4.79 -3.51 -4.65
C ILE A 91 -3.75 -4.52 -4.14
N GLY A 92 -3.51 -4.56 -2.82
CA GLY A 92 -2.61 -5.52 -2.20
C GLY A 92 -2.98 -6.98 -2.46
N HIS A 93 -4.24 -7.22 -2.82
CA HIS A 93 -4.77 -8.56 -3.06
C HIS A 93 -4.94 -8.93 -4.54
N VAL A 94 -4.53 -8.05 -5.48
CA VAL A 94 -4.42 -8.44 -6.89
C VAL A 94 -3.37 -9.51 -7.06
N LYS A 95 -3.64 -10.45 -7.98
CA LYS A 95 -2.76 -11.59 -8.22
C LYS A 95 -1.61 -11.21 -9.15
N VAL A 96 -0.39 -11.47 -8.70
CA VAL A 96 0.85 -11.30 -9.47
C VAL A 96 1.58 -12.62 -9.68
N ALA A 97 1.10 -13.69 -9.03
CA ALA A 97 1.59 -15.05 -9.22
C ALA A 97 0.46 -16.06 -9.02
N TRP A 98 0.59 -17.24 -9.66
CA TRP A 98 -0.40 -18.31 -9.65
C TRP A 98 0.24 -19.67 -9.39
N GLY A 99 -0.58 -20.66 -9.10
CA GLY A 99 -0.17 -22.05 -8.86
C GLY A 99 0.31 -22.30 -7.41
N ASP A 100 0.71 -23.55 -7.16
CA ASP A 100 1.03 -24.04 -5.81
C ASP A 100 2.27 -23.37 -5.21
N GLY A 101 3.19 -22.89 -6.05
CA GLY A 101 4.37 -22.12 -5.64
C GLY A 101 4.12 -20.66 -5.28
N ALA A 102 2.92 -20.14 -5.54
CA ALA A 102 2.60 -18.76 -5.21
C ALA A 102 2.59 -18.53 -3.69
N ALA A 103 3.13 -17.40 -3.23
CA ALA A 103 3.25 -17.08 -1.80
C ALA A 103 1.87 -16.99 -1.12
N PRO A 104 1.71 -17.53 0.09
CA PRO A 104 0.50 -17.37 0.88
C PRO A 104 0.34 -15.92 1.35
N CYS A 105 -0.88 -15.40 1.30
CA CYS A 105 -1.24 -14.06 1.74
C CYS A 105 -2.09 -14.12 3.03
N GLY A 106 -1.98 -13.09 3.86
CA GLY A 106 -2.77 -12.94 5.08
C GLY A 106 -4.30 -12.95 4.85
N CYS A 107 -4.76 -12.67 3.62
CA CYS A 107 -6.17 -12.77 3.26
C CYS A 107 -6.69 -14.21 3.08
N GLY A 108 -5.86 -15.21 3.26
CA GLY A 108 -6.19 -16.63 3.05
C GLY A 108 -6.02 -17.12 1.60
N GLN A 109 -5.67 -16.24 0.67
CA GLN A 109 -5.39 -16.56 -0.72
C GLN A 109 -3.88 -16.68 -0.97
N ARG A 110 -3.49 -17.02 -2.21
CA ARG A 110 -2.08 -17.08 -2.63
C ARG A 110 -1.83 -16.14 -3.80
N GLY A 111 -0.59 -15.69 -3.95
CA GLY A 111 -0.14 -14.92 -5.12
C GLY A 111 -0.55 -13.46 -5.14
N CYS A 112 -1.04 -12.91 -4.04
CA CYS A 112 -1.32 -11.47 -3.89
C CYS A 112 -0.01 -10.68 -3.92
N VAL A 113 0.01 -9.48 -4.51
CA VAL A 113 1.21 -8.62 -4.53
C VAL A 113 1.71 -8.31 -3.12
N GLU A 114 0.82 -8.13 -2.16
CA GLU A 114 1.17 -7.90 -0.76
C GLU A 114 2.02 -9.03 -0.16
N ALA A 115 1.78 -10.28 -0.54
CA ALA A 115 2.55 -11.43 -0.07
C ALA A 115 4.03 -11.41 -0.53
N TYR A 116 4.38 -10.54 -1.47
CA TYR A 116 5.73 -10.35 -1.99
C TYR A 116 6.32 -9.00 -1.59
N VAL A 117 5.55 -7.92 -1.78
CA VAL A 117 6.03 -6.53 -1.68
C VAL A 117 5.53 -5.82 -0.43
N GLY A 118 4.57 -6.38 0.31
CA GLY A 118 4.17 -5.83 1.61
C GLY A 118 5.34 -5.82 2.59
N GLY A 119 5.56 -4.71 3.31
CA GLY A 119 6.75 -4.49 4.13
C GLY A 119 6.99 -5.56 5.18
N ALA A 120 5.93 -6.14 5.76
CA ALA A 120 6.07 -7.27 6.69
C ALA A 120 6.66 -8.51 6.00
N HIS A 121 6.21 -8.81 4.76
CA HIS A 121 6.72 -9.94 3.98
C HIS A 121 8.15 -9.69 3.51
N VAL A 122 8.47 -8.47 3.08
CA VAL A 122 9.82 -8.03 2.69
C VAL A 122 10.77 -8.19 3.88
N ALA A 123 10.45 -7.65 5.04
CA ALA A 123 11.28 -7.75 6.24
C ALA A 123 11.52 -9.22 6.67
N ALA A 124 10.45 -10.02 6.70
CA ALA A 124 10.55 -11.44 7.04
C ALA A 124 11.39 -12.23 6.03
N HIS A 125 11.29 -11.89 4.74
CA HIS A 125 12.12 -12.54 3.70
C HIS A 125 13.60 -12.18 3.86
N ILE A 126 13.91 -10.90 4.06
CA ILE A 126 15.29 -10.41 4.29
C ILE A 126 15.92 -11.14 5.47
N THR A 127 15.27 -11.12 6.63
CA THR A 127 15.78 -11.78 7.84
C THR A 127 16.02 -13.27 7.60
N ARG A 128 15.05 -13.99 7.03
CA ARG A 128 15.17 -15.41 6.75
C ARG A 128 16.31 -15.74 5.78
N THR A 129 16.48 -14.91 4.74
CA THR A 129 17.51 -15.12 3.71
C THR A 129 18.90 -14.88 4.28
N LEU A 130 19.08 -13.79 5.04
CA LEU A 130 20.39 -13.42 5.59
C LEU A 130 20.78 -14.24 6.84
N ALA A 131 19.83 -14.87 7.52
CA ALA A 131 20.09 -15.81 8.61
C ALA A 131 20.35 -17.26 8.14
N ALA A 132 20.20 -17.56 6.85
CA ALA A 132 20.36 -18.90 6.32
C ALA A 132 21.82 -19.36 6.38
N PRO A 133 22.13 -20.70 6.54
CA PRO A 133 23.50 -21.21 6.57
C PRO A 133 24.33 -20.92 5.30
N ARG A 134 23.65 -20.66 4.19
CA ARG A 134 24.25 -20.26 2.91
C ARG A 134 23.74 -18.88 2.48
N ALA A 135 23.70 -17.95 3.44
CA ALA A 135 23.31 -16.59 3.19
C ALA A 135 24.17 -15.94 2.09
N PRO A 136 23.58 -15.11 1.23
CA PRO A 136 24.35 -14.29 0.30
C PRO A 136 25.24 -13.33 1.10
N ARG A 137 26.39 -12.97 0.52
CA ARG A 137 27.15 -11.81 1.03
C ARG A 137 26.38 -10.55 0.67
N SER A 138 26.14 -9.69 1.65
CA SER A 138 25.45 -8.45 1.42
C SER A 138 25.97 -7.33 2.31
N LEU A 139 26.11 -6.12 1.73
CA LEU A 139 26.43 -4.89 2.47
C LEU A 139 25.29 -4.55 3.46
N ALA A 140 24.05 -4.93 3.18
CA ALA A 140 22.92 -4.71 4.07
C ALA A 140 23.14 -5.32 5.47
N LEU A 141 23.80 -6.49 5.54
CA LEU A 141 24.16 -7.12 6.81
C LEU A 141 25.22 -6.31 7.56
N ALA A 142 26.21 -5.78 6.86
CA ALA A 142 27.24 -4.92 7.47
C ALA A 142 26.63 -3.61 7.98
N LEU A 143 25.73 -2.98 7.22
CA LEU A 143 25.00 -1.76 7.62
C LEU A 143 24.16 -1.97 8.89
N ALA A 144 23.67 -3.21 9.12
CA ALA A 144 22.90 -3.59 10.30
C ALA A 144 23.77 -4.14 11.46
N GLY A 145 25.11 -3.94 11.41
CA GLY A 145 26.02 -4.40 12.47
C GLY A 145 26.24 -5.90 12.50
N GLY A 146 25.93 -6.63 11.42
CA GLY A 146 26.15 -8.07 11.29
C GLY A 146 25.01 -8.95 11.84
N ASP A 147 23.93 -8.36 12.36
CA ASP A 147 22.75 -9.08 12.84
C ASP A 147 21.67 -9.16 11.75
N PRO A 148 21.34 -10.34 11.19
CA PRO A 148 20.28 -10.51 10.21
C PRO A 148 18.91 -10.04 10.70
N ALA A 149 18.62 -10.09 12.00
CA ALA A 149 17.36 -9.65 12.57
C ALA A 149 17.23 -8.12 12.62
N ALA A 150 18.35 -7.39 12.59
CA ALA A 150 18.39 -5.94 12.56
C ALA A 150 18.36 -5.36 11.12
N VAL A 151 18.46 -6.21 10.09
CA VAL A 151 18.42 -5.74 8.69
C VAL A 151 17.03 -5.27 8.33
N THR A 152 16.91 -4.02 7.94
CA THR A 152 15.67 -3.40 7.47
C THR A 152 15.65 -3.28 5.94
N PRO A 153 14.48 -3.07 5.32
CA PRO A 153 14.40 -2.74 3.89
C PRO A 153 15.26 -1.52 3.49
N SER A 154 15.41 -0.52 4.37
CA SER A 154 16.27 0.63 4.12
C SER A 154 17.76 0.25 4.01
N HIS A 155 18.23 -0.71 4.83
CA HIS A 155 19.60 -1.21 4.71
C HIS A 155 19.82 -1.93 3.38
N VAL A 156 18.82 -2.67 2.90
CA VAL A 156 18.86 -3.34 1.58
C VAL A 156 18.86 -2.32 0.46
N ASP A 157 18.05 -1.27 0.57
CA ASP A 157 17.98 -0.20 -0.44
C ASP A 157 19.31 0.56 -0.53
N GLN A 158 19.91 0.91 0.61
CA GLN A 158 21.22 1.52 0.65
C GLN A 158 22.29 0.60 0.05
N ALA A 159 22.30 -0.68 0.44
CA ALA A 159 23.22 -1.65 -0.12
C ALA A 159 23.10 -1.77 -1.64
N ALA A 160 21.87 -1.76 -2.16
CA ALA A 160 21.60 -1.80 -3.60
C ALA A 160 22.13 -0.54 -4.31
N GLN A 161 21.95 0.64 -3.73
CA GLN A 161 22.52 1.90 -4.23
C GLN A 161 24.06 1.85 -4.26
N ASP A 162 24.67 1.17 -3.29
CA ASP A 162 26.11 0.98 -3.18
C ASP A 162 26.64 -0.18 -4.06
N GLY A 163 25.79 -0.77 -4.90
CA GLY A 163 26.15 -1.81 -5.88
C GLY A 163 26.16 -3.23 -5.35
N ASP A 164 25.53 -3.50 -4.21
CA ASP A 164 25.37 -4.87 -3.67
C ASP A 164 24.54 -5.74 -4.62
N ALA A 165 25.15 -6.82 -5.12
CA ALA A 165 24.54 -7.65 -6.15
C ALA A 165 23.27 -8.36 -5.65
N TRP A 166 23.26 -8.86 -4.40
CA TRP A 166 22.07 -9.51 -3.85
C TRP A 166 20.93 -8.50 -3.63
N ALA A 167 21.23 -7.33 -3.12
CA ALA A 167 20.21 -6.31 -2.88
C ALA A 167 19.59 -5.80 -4.20
N LEU A 168 20.43 -5.62 -5.23
CA LEU A 168 19.97 -5.26 -6.58
C LEU A 168 19.08 -6.36 -7.18
N GLU A 169 19.51 -7.64 -7.10
CA GLU A 169 18.72 -8.77 -7.56
C GLU A 169 17.39 -8.85 -6.80
N TYR A 170 17.40 -8.67 -5.49
CA TYR A 170 16.21 -8.74 -4.67
C TYR A 170 15.19 -7.66 -5.06
N TRP A 171 15.59 -6.39 -5.19
CA TRP A 171 14.71 -5.34 -5.69
C TRP A 171 14.25 -5.61 -7.13
N GLY A 172 15.14 -6.13 -7.97
CA GLY A 172 14.83 -6.54 -9.34
C GLY A 172 13.75 -7.64 -9.44
N THR A 173 13.56 -8.45 -8.38
CA THR A 173 12.45 -9.42 -8.32
C THR A 173 11.15 -8.80 -7.83
N LEU A 174 11.20 -7.81 -6.94
CA LEU A 174 10.00 -7.21 -6.32
C LEU A 174 9.40 -6.08 -7.16
N ALA A 175 10.23 -5.24 -7.75
CA ALA A 175 9.79 -4.09 -8.53
C ALA A 175 8.82 -4.45 -9.68
N PRO A 176 9.08 -5.51 -10.49
CA PRO A 176 8.13 -5.94 -11.52
C PRO A 176 6.79 -6.41 -10.96
N LEU A 177 6.77 -7.07 -9.79
CA LEU A 177 5.52 -7.53 -9.17
C LEU A 177 4.66 -6.34 -8.73
N LEU A 178 5.28 -5.32 -8.14
CA LEU A 178 4.57 -4.09 -7.80
C LEU A 178 4.09 -3.37 -9.07
N ALA A 179 4.93 -3.30 -10.10
CA ALA A 179 4.59 -2.69 -11.38
C ALA A 179 3.40 -3.38 -12.08
N ILE A 180 3.28 -4.71 -11.99
CA ILE A 180 2.11 -5.44 -12.52
C ILE A 180 0.83 -4.97 -11.82
N ALA A 181 0.84 -4.87 -10.49
CA ALA A 181 -0.34 -4.44 -9.74
C ALA A 181 -0.71 -2.97 -10.07
N LEU A 182 0.27 -2.08 -10.08
CA LEU A 182 0.08 -0.67 -10.41
C LEU A 182 -0.36 -0.49 -11.87
N GLY A 183 0.28 -1.19 -12.81
CA GLY A 183 -0.01 -1.11 -14.25
C GLY A 183 -1.42 -1.59 -14.59
N ASN A 184 -1.87 -2.67 -13.96
CA ASN A 184 -3.24 -3.15 -14.11
C ASN A 184 -4.25 -2.13 -13.56
N ALA A 185 -3.98 -1.53 -12.41
CA ALA A 185 -4.83 -0.50 -11.84
C ALA A 185 -4.86 0.77 -12.71
N VAL A 186 -3.72 1.21 -13.24
CA VAL A 186 -3.61 2.34 -14.17
C VAL A 186 -4.39 2.05 -15.45
N ALA A 187 -4.25 0.86 -16.03
CA ALA A 187 -4.97 0.47 -17.24
C ALA A 187 -6.51 0.41 -17.04
N MET A 188 -6.96 0.00 -15.86
CA MET A 188 -8.40 -0.14 -15.54
C MET A 188 -9.05 1.18 -15.14
N LEU A 189 -8.34 2.03 -14.38
CA LEU A 189 -8.88 3.24 -13.78
C LEU A 189 -8.53 4.50 -14.58
N ASN A 190 -7.46 4.43 -15.37
CA ASN A 190 -6.92 5.55 -16.14
C ASN A 190 -6.83 6.85 -15.32
N PRO A 191 -6.16 6.86 -14.16
CA PRO A 191 -6.10 8.03 -13.31
C PRO A 191 -5.23 9.12 -13.93
N ARG A 192 -5.56 10.37 -13.69
CA ARG A 192 -4.70 11.51 -14.03
C ARG A 192 -3.44 11.52 -13.16
N ARG A 193 -3.56 11.09 -11.89
CA ARG A 193 -2.46 11.08 -10.93
C ARG A 193 -2.41 9.77 -10.15
N LEU A 194 -1.20 9.21 -10.06
CA LEU A 194 -0.84 8.11 -9.18
C LEU A 194 -0.02 8.68 -8.01
N VAL A 195 -0.59 8.65 -6.81
CA VAL A 195 0.11 9.02 -5.58
C VAL A 195 0.71 7.76 -4.96
N LEU A 196 2.01 7.76 -4.71
CA LEU A 196 2.73 6.67 -4.07
C LEU A 196 3.17 7.07 -2.67
N GLY A 197 2.88 6.24 -1.68
CA GLY A 197 3.24 6.49 -0.30
C GLY A 197 3.45 5.22 0.51
N GLY A 198 3.49 5.40 1.83
CA GLY A 198 3.68 4.31 2.79
C GLY A 198 5.14 4.08 3.16
N GLY A 199 5.32 3.58 4.39
CA GLY A 199 6.64 3.53 5.03
C GLY A 199 7.67 2.62 4.35
N LEU A 200 7.27 1.67 3.51
CA LEU A 200 8.22 0.91 2.71
C LEU A 200 8.76 1.80 1.58
N LEU A 201 7.90 2.30 0.69
CA LEU A 201 8.36 3.06 -0.49
C LEU A 201 9.11 4.34 -0.13
N SER A 202 8.70 5.04 0.93
CA SER A 202 9.39 6.25 1.39
C SER A 202 10.82 5.98 1.90
N ARG A 203 11.11 4.74 2.31
CA ARG A 203 12.42 4.32 2.82
C ARG A 203 13.21 3.45 1.86
N THR A 204 12.67 3.15 0.69
CA THR A 204 13.30 2.36 -0.36
C THR A 204 13.14 3.05 -1.72
N PRO A 205 13.82 4.22 -1.91
CA PRO A 205 13.68 4.99 -3.14
C PRO A 205 14.10 4.23 -4.39
N LEU A 206 15.09 3.35 -4.32
CA LEU A 206 15.53 2.56 -5.48
C LEU A 206 14.45 1.53 -5.89
N LEU A 207 13.86 0.82 -4.92
CA LEU A 207 12.73 -0.08 -5.22
C LEU A 207 11.56 0.68 -5.87
N ARG A 208 11.23 1.87 -5.33
CA ARG A 208 10.19 2.73 -5.88
C ARG A 208 10.49 3.13 -7.31
N GLU A 209 11.70 3.61 -7.59
CA GLU A 209 12.14 4.02 -8.92
C GLU A 209 12.05 2.87 -9.92
N GLN A 210 12.58 1.70 -9.57
CA GLN A 210 12.51 0.51 -10.42
C GLN A 210 11.07 0.08 -10.69
N ALA A 211 10.17 0.14 -9.69
CA ALA A 211 8.76 -0.19 -9.87
C ALA A 211 8.06 0.81 -10.80
N VAL A 212 8.36 2.12 -10.68
CA VAL A 212 7.81 3.16 -11.56
C VAL A 212 8.33 2.96 -12.99
N MET A 213 9.62 2.71 -13.19
CA MET A 213 10.16 2.43 -14.54
C MET A 213 9.50 1.19 -15.16
N ALA A 214 9.34 0.12 -14.41
CA ALA A 214 8.69 -1.10 -14.89
C ALA A 214 7.20 -0.87 -15.20
N LEU A 215 6.48 -0.07 -14.39
CA LEU A 215 5.12 0.36 -14.66
C LEU A 215 5.00 1.09 -16.00
N MET A 216 5.86 2.10 -16.22
CA MET A 216 5.83 2.92 -17.44
C MET A 216 6.12 2.11 -18.70
N LEU A 217 6.88 1.01 -18.59
CA LEU A 217 7.16 0.10 -19.69
C LEU A 217 6.03 -0.92 -19.95
N ALA A 218 5.31 -1.33 -18.89
CA ALA A 218 4.32 -2.40 -18.95
C ALA A 218 2.89 -1.91 -19.22
N ALA A 219 2.53 -0.72 -18.74
CA ALA A 219 1.20 -0.17 -18.91
C ALA A 219 0.97 0.38 -20.35
N PRO A 220 -0.27 0.38 -20.85
CA PRO A 220 -0.58 0.96 -22.16
C PRO A 220 -0.16 2.43 -22.23
N THR A 221 0.55 2.82 -23.32
CA THR A 221 1.05 4.19 -23.51
C THR A 221 -0.06 5.23 -23.38
N ALA A 222 -1.25 4.96 -23.92
CA ALA A 222 -2.40 5.84 -23.80
C ALA A 222 -2.84 6.14 -22.34
N CYS A 223 -2.51 5.23 -21.41
CA CYS A 223 -2.81 5.42 -20.00
C CYS A 223 -1.67 6.09 -19.21
N THR A 224 -0.45 6.07 -19.76
CA THR A 224 0.74 6.62 -19.10
C THR A 224 1.17 7.97 -19.64
N GLU A 225 0.78 8.33 -20.86
CA GLU A 225 1.18 9.59 -21.53
C GLU A 225 0.85 10.85 -20.72
N ALA A 226 -0.31 10.86 -20.06
CA ALA A 226 -0.75 11.98 -19.22
C ALA A 226 -0.70 11.68 -17.71
N LEU A 227 -0.17 10.51 -17.31
CA LEU A 227 -0.11 10.08 -15.94
C LEU A 227 0.97 10.85 -15.17
N GLU A 228 0.56 11.52 -14.11
CA GLU A 228 1.47 12.13 -13.14
C GLU A 228 1.73 11.16 -12.00
N ILE A 229 2.99 10.79 -11.74
CA ILE A 229 3.36 9.93 -10.61
C ILE A 229 4.08 10.80 -9.58
N VAL A 230 3.50 10.89 -8.38
CA VAL A 230 3.96 11.78 -7.32
C VAL A 230 4.05 11.02 -5.98
N ASP A 231 4.83 11.55 -5.05
CA ASP A 231 4.87 11.04 -3.69
C ASP A 231 3.74 11.64 -2.84
N ALA A 232 3.25 10.87 -1.87
CA ALA A 232 2.32 11.35 -0.85
C ALA A 232 2.96 12.48 -0.01
N GLU A 233 2.20 13.53 0.29
CA GLU A 233 2.72 14.74 0.93
C GLU A 233 2.44 14.82 2.44
N LEU A 234 1.31 14.26 2.91
CA LEU A 234 0.79 14.55 4.24
C LEU A 234 1.32 13.62 5.34
N GLY A 235 1.99 12.54 5.00
CA GLY A 235 2.51 11.58 5.98
C GLY A 235 1.42 11.08 6.93
N ASP A 236 1.69 11.14 8.24
CA ASP A 236 0.78 10.63 9.28
C ASP A 236 -0.51 11.47 9.44
N ASP A 237 -0.52 12.71 8.96
CA ASP A 237 -1.70 13.59 9.04
C ASP A 237 -2.76 13.27 7.98
N ALA A 238 -2.40 12.54 6.92
CA ALA A 238 -3.29 12.25 5.80
C ALA A 238 -4.61 11.61 6.25
N GLY A 239 -4.51 10.58 7.10
CA GLY A 239 -5.68 9.87 7.61
C GLY A 239 -6.60 10.73 8.47
N LEU A 240 -6.03 11.60 9.30
CA LEU A 240 -6.79 12.52 10.16
C LEU A 240 -7.53 13.57 9.33
N LEU A 241 -6.84 14.21 8.39
CA LEU A 241 -7.42 15.22 7.50
C LEU A 241 -8.51 14.61 6.61
N GLY A 242 -8.26 13.43 6.06
CA GLY A 242 -9.23 12.72 5.25
C GLY A 242 -10.47 12.31 6.02
N ALA A 243 -10.31 11.70 7.18
CA ALA A 243 -11.42 11.30 8.03
C ALA A 243 -12.27 12.51 8.48
N ALA A 244 -11.63 13.63 8.84
CA ALA A 244 -12.32 14.83 9.23
C ALA A 244 -13.18 15.43 8.10
N ASP A 245 -12.64 15.49 6.86
CA ASP A 245 -13.41 15.99 5.72
C ASP A 245 -14.51 15.02 5.29
N LEU A 246 -14.27 13.70 5.31
CA LEU A 246 -15.28 12.68 5.02
C LEU A 246 -16.45 12.74 6.04
N ALA A 247 -16.16 12.93 7.32
CA ALA A 247 -17.19 13.09 8.34
C ALA A 247 -18.10 14.31 8.05
N ARG A 248 -17.52 15.46 7.69
CA ARG A 248 -18.27 16.68 7.34
C ARG A 248 -19.17 16.52 6.11
N ARG A 249 -18.79 15.64 5.17
CA ARG A 249 -19.57 15.36 3.94
C ARG A 249 -20.67 14.34 4.15
N SER A 250 -20.64 13.63 5.27
CA SER A 250 -21.63 12.61 5.62
C SER A 250 -22.81 13.16 6.43
N GLU A 251 -22.74 14.43 6.82
CA GLU A 251 -23.85 15.21 7.41
C GLU A 251 -24.77 15.75 6.33
#